data_4e1d95b392b79abaf646a56c92042e83
#
_entry.id   4e1d95b392b79abaf646a56c92042e83
#
_cell.length_a   1.000
_cell.length_b   1.000
_cell.length_c   1.000
_cell.angle_alpha   90.00
_cell.angle_beta   90.00
_cell.angle_gamma   90.00
#
_symmetry.space_group_name_H-M   'P 1'
#
loop_
_entity.id
_entity.type
_entity.pdbx_description
1 polymer ?
#
loop_
_entity_poly.entity_id
_entity_poly.type
_entity_poly.pdbx_seq_one_letter_code
_entity_poly.pdbx_strand_id
1 'polypeptide(L)'
;MLVGQVGSRVYLPLLLAVIGLIATTEAQAAGYRTANFVIEAPSEQLARRIGDAAEQYRHDLAIEWTGKPLPRWSRPCPITAQVAPNLGAGGATSFVFDRGEVFNWTMTIQGSEERILDSVLPHEITHTVFASHFRQPLPRWADEGACTTVEHPVERARQHRMLIEFLRTGRGIAFPEMFAMREYPADVLPLYAQGYSLARYLIERGGRRRYVAFVGDGLDGKDWAAALGRHYGVGDLANLQQTWLDWVKRGCPAPPAAIAAVIPEPASWSPTTRGQSPDPTPRRQPNPQRLATTTSRQSIYVLQARRAQRQEAAAPGPGTAGVPVTRR
;
A
#
# COMPACT_ATOMS: atom_id res chain seq x y z
N MET A 1 -59.21 29.09 76.51
CA MET A 1 -58.88 29.59 75.17
C MET A 1 -57.41 29.37 74.92
N LEU A 2 -57.02 28.29 74.28
CA LEU A 2 -55.66 27.98 73.90
C LEU A 2 -55.67 27.50 72.44
N VAL A 3 -55.09 28.29 71.58
CA VAL A 3 -54.94 27.98 70.15
C VAL A 3 -53.66 27.25 69.97
N GLY A 4 -53.76 25.97 69.51
CA GLY A 4 -52.64 25.16 69.21
C GLY A 4 -52.09 25.46 67.81
N GLN A 5 -50.73 25.68 67.74
CA GLN A 5 -50.05 25.77 66.46
C GLN A 5 -49.61 24.35 66.01
N VAL A 6 -50.00 24.03 64.77
CA VAL A 6 -49.61 22.83 64.07
C VAL A 6 -48.34 23.11 63.28
N GLY A 7 -47.21 22.54 63.71
CA GLY A 7 -45.95 22.67 62.98
C GLY A 7 -45.88 21.71 61.79
N SER A 8 -45.82 22.22 60.55
CA SER A 8 -45.56 21.48 59.32
C SER A 8 -44.08 21.15 59.23
N ARG A 9 -43.74 19.85 59.30
CA ARG A 9 -42.42 19.33 58.99
C ARG A 9 -42.31 19.09 57.49
N VAL A 10 -41.50 19.90 56.82
CA VAL A 10 -41.15 19.71 55.41
C VAL A 10 -40.00 18.70 55.36
N TYR A 11 -40.21 17.50 54.81
CA TYR A 11 -39.20 16.52 54.52
C TYR A 11 -38.58 16.87 53.15
N LEU A 12 -37.29 17.24 53.12
CA LEU A 12 -36.52 17.46 51.94
C LEU A 12 -35.90 16.11 51.49
N PRO A 13 -36.24 15.54 50.35
CA PRO A 13 -35.58 14.33 49.89
C PRO A 13 -34.16 14.67 49.39
N LEU A 14 -33.19 14.04 50.00
CA LEU A 14 -31.80 14.07 49.60
C LEU A 14 -31.62 13.23 48.33
N LEU A 15 -31.56 13.89 47.18
CA LEU A 15 -31.26 13.24 45.89
C LEU A 15 -29.73 13.02 45.83
N LEU A 16 -29.28 11.82 46.13
CA LEU A 16 -27.91 11.35 45.88
C LEU A 16 -27.72 11.16 44.38
N ALA A 17 -27.15 12.15 43.71
CA ALA A 17 -26.68 12.02 42.34
C ALA A 17 -25.41 11.17 42.34
N VAL A 18 -25.54 9.89 42.00
CA VAL A 18 -24.42 9.02 41.70
C VAL A 18 -23.90 9.44 40.30
N ILE A 19 -22.92 10.33 40.24
CA ILE A 19 -22.16 10.62 39.03
C ILE A 19 -21.25 9.41 38.78
N GLY A 20 -21.71 8.49 37.93
CA GLY A 20 -20.89 7.41 37.40
C GLY A 20 -19.78 8.03 36.56
N LEU A 21 -18.58 8.08 37.09
CA LEU A 21 -17.37 8.43 36.36
C LEU A 21 -17.12 7.31 35.34
N ILE A 22 -17.64 7.45 34.12
CA ILE A 22 -17.27 6.60 33.01
C ILE A 22 -15.82 7.02 32.68
N ALA A 23 -14.85 6.30 33.27
CA ALA A 23 -13.48 6.40 32.84
C ALA A 23 -13.42 5.86 31.40
N THR A 24 -13.46 6.76 30.44
CA THR A 24 -13.01 6.46 29.07
C THR A 24 -11.52 6.14 29.19
N THR A 25 -11.18 4.87 29.30
CA THR A 25 -9.82 4.41 29.07
C THR A 25 -9.50 4.77 27.60
N GLU A 26 -8.88 5.91 27.37
CA GLU A 26 -8.17 6.14 26.13
C GLU A 26 -7.21 4.96 25.99
N ALA A 27 -7.42 4.14 24.94
CA ALA A 27 -6.53 3.03 24.64
C ALA A 27 -5.16 3.67 24.35
N GLN A 28 -4.28 3.61 25.34
CA GLN A 28 -2.93 4.16 25.22
C GLN A 28 -2.22 3.32 24.17
N ALA A 29 -1.80 3.98 23.07
CA ALA A 29 -1.07 3.32 22.00
C ALA A 29 0.16 2.62 22.60
N ALA A 30 0.26 1.32 22.37
CA ALA A 30 1.36 0.51 22.88
C ALA A 30 2.45 0.40 21.81
N GLY A 31 3.69 0.56 22.22
CA GLY A 31 4.85 0.54 21.35
C GLY A 31 5.59 -0.81 21.38
N TYR A 32 6.08 -1.25 20.23
CA TYR A 32 7.02 -2.37 20.11
C TYR A 32 8.15 -2.00 19.17
N ARG A 33 9.37 -2.43 19.49
CA ARG A 33 10.57 -2.11 18.71
C ARG A 33 11.27 -3.37 18.25
N THR A 34 11.57 -3.42 16.96
CA THR A 34 12.41 -4.44 16.33
C THR A 34 13.74 -3.86 15.83
N ALA A 35 14.49 -4.62 15.06
CA ALA A 35 15.74 -4.15 14.46
C ALA A 35 15.52 -3.01 13.45
N ASN A 36 14.45 -3.10 12.62
CA ASN A 36 14.20 -2.16 11.52
C ASN A 36 12.90 -1.36 11.68
N PHE A 37 12.07 -1.64 12.69
CA PHE A 37 10.77 -0.98 12.84
C PHE A 37 10.51 -0.52 14.27
N VAL A 38 9.70 0.53 14.41
CA VAL A 38 9.09 0.95 15.68
C VAL A 38 7.59 1.00 15.45
N ILE A 39 6.83 0.13 16.10
CA ILE A 39 5.41 -0.05 15.88
C ILE A 39 4.62 0.66 16.97
N GLU A 40 3.59 1.40 16.58
CA GLU A 40 2.57 1.97 17.43
C GLU A 40 1.22 1.39 17.02
N ALA A 41 0.55 0.68 17.97
CA ALA A 41 -0.70 -0.02 17.72
C ALA A 41 -1.63 0.04 18.95
N PRO A 42 -2.94 -0.31 18.83
CA PRO A 42 -3.89 -0.29 19.94
C PRO A 42 -3.54 -1.18 21.16
N SER A 43 -2.68 -2.19 20.99
CA SER A 43 -2.21 -3.04 22.08
C SER A 43 -0.77 -3.51 21.86
N GLU A 44 -0.05 -3.82 22.93
CA GLU A 44 1.33 -4.36 22.87
C GLU A 44 1.40 -5.67 22.09
N GLN A 45 0.44 -6.57 22.33
CA GLN A 45 0.37 -7.85 21.61
C GLN A 45 0.26 -7.64 20.10
N LEU A 46 -0.58 -6.70 19.67
CA LEU A 46 -0.75 -6.38 18.27
C LEU A 46 0.49 -5.68 17.69
N ALA A 47 1.08 -4.73 18.44
CA ALA A 47 2.32 -4.09 18.02
C ALA A 47 3.44 -5.12 17.81
N ARG A 48 3.57 -6.11 18.70
CA ARG A 48 4.53 -7.22 18.58
C ARG A 48 4.26 -8.06 17.34
N ARG A 49 3.01 -8.49 17.09
CA ARG A 49 2.66 -9.28 15.90
C ARG A 49 2.96 -8.55 14.61
N ILE A 50 2.62 -7.26 14.53
CA ILE A 50 2.93 -6.42 13.34
C ILE A 50 4.44 -6.27 13.16
N GLY A 51 5.19 -6.02 14.24
CA GLY A 51 6.63 -5.85 14.16
C GLY A 51 7.38 -7.10 13.73
N ASP A 52 7.02 -8.26 14.29
CA ASP A 52 7.62 -9.55 13.93
C ASP A 52 7.28 -9.90 12.48
N ALA A 53 6.03 -9.70 12.05
CA ALA A 53 5.62 -9.91 10.67
C ALA A 53 6.32 -8.94 9.69
N ALA A 54 6.53 -7.68 10.08
CA ALA A 54 7.24 -6.70 9.26
C ALA A 54 8.70 -7.10 9.01
N GLU A 55 9.41 -7.59 10.03
CA GLU A 55 10.78 -8.10 9.87
C GLU A 55 10.80 -9.35 8.97
N GLN A 56 9.87 -10.28 9.17
CA GLN A 56 9.78 -11.48 8.36
C GLN A 56 9.50 -11.15 6.89
N TYR A 57 8.50 -10.31 6.61
CA TYR A 57 8.22 -9.86 5.24
C TYR A 57 9.40 -9.10 4.62
N ARG A 58 10.05 -8.23 5.40
CA ARG A 58 11.22 -7.51 4.90
C ARG A 58 12.34 -8.44 4.49
N HIS A 59 12.59 -9.49 5.26
CA HIS A 59 13.60 -10.52 4.95
C HIS A 59 13.20 -11.34 3.73
N ASP A 60 12.01 -11.93 3.74
CA ASP A 60 11.58 -12.88 2.72
C ASP A 60 11.35 -12.22 1.36
N LEU A 61 10.65 -11.08 1.35
CA LEU A 61 10.41 -10.33 0.12
C LEU A 61 11.71 -9.77 -0.48
N ALA A 62 12.68 -9.37 0.34
CA ALA A 62 13.98 -8.97 -0.18
C ALA A 62 14.67 -10.13 -0.92
N ILE A 63 14.67 -11.35 -0.35
CA ILE A 63 15.24 -12.54 -0.99
C ILE A 63 14.46 -12.91 -2.25
N GLU A 64 13.13 -12.89 -2.20
CA GLU A 64 12.28 -13.24 -3.35
C GLU A 64 12.48 -12.29 -4.54
N TRP A 65 12.53 -10.99 -4.28
CA TRP A 65 12.63 -9.98 -5.33
C TRP A 65 14.07 -9.74 -5.80
N THR A 66 15.04 -9.73 -4.88
CA THR A 66 16.41 -9.29 -5.19
C THR A 66 17.46 -10.39 -5.07
N GLY A 67 17.10 -11.55 -4.55
CA GLY A 67 18.00 -12.68 -4.34
C GLY A 67 18.86 -12.60 -3.07
N LYS A 68 18.74 -11.52 -2.29
CA LYS A 68 19.53 -11.32 -1.07
C LYS A 68 18.77 -10.53 -0.02
N PRO A 69 19.07 -10.71 1.28
CA PRO A 69 18.46 -9.90 2.32
C PRO A 69 18.94 -8.45 2.23
N LEU A 70 18.12 -7.52 2.73
CA LEU A 70 18.51 -6.12 2.87
C LEU A 70 19.35 -5.90 4.14
N PRO A 71 20.33 -5.01 4.13
CA PRO A 71 21.06 -4.61 5.32
C PRO A 71 20.11 -3.92 6.31
N ARG A 72 20.49 -3.93 7.59
CA ARG A 72 19.76 -3.18 8.61
C ARG A 72 19.77 -1.68 8.29
N TRP A 73 18.63 -1.04 8.50
CA TRP A 73 18.56 0.42 8.37
C TRP A 73 19.26 1.12 9.54
N SER A 74 19.87 2.26 9.27
CA SER A 74 20.52 3.09 10.30
C SER A 74 19.50 3.64 11.32
N ARG A 75 18.26 3.88 10.88
CA ARG A 75 17.13 4.28 11.72
C ARG A 75 15.94 3.40 11.41
N PRO A 76 15.29 2.83 12.44
CA PRO A 76 14.05 2.07 12.25
C PRO A 76 12.95 2.92 11.61
N CYS A 77 12.14 2.28 10.77
CA CYS A 77 10.93 2.86 10.21
C CYS A 77 9.81 2.86 11.26
N PRO A 78 9.23 4.00 11.63
CA PRO A 78 8.02 4.01 12.44
C PRO A 78 6.83 3.49 11.61
N ILE A 79 6.03 2.60 12.25
CA ILE A 79 4.78 2.08 11.73
C ILE A 79 3.66 2.48 12.69
N THR A 80 2.69 3.27 12.22
CA THR A 80 1.47 3.57 12.97
C THR A 80 0.32 2.73 12.43
N ALA A 81 -0.28 1.89 13.29
CA ALA A 81 -1.34 0.96 12.92
C ALA A 81 -2.68 1.38 13.52
N GLN A 82 -3.69 1.58 12.66
CA GLN A 82 -5.09 1.77 13.04
C GLN A 82 -5.86 0.49 12.75
N VAL A 83 -6.35 -0.18 13.81
CA VAL A 83 -6.94 -1.51 13.70
C VAL A 83 -8.37 -1.51 14.21
N ALA A 84 -9.31 -1.84 13.32
CA ALA A 84 -10.71 -2.06 13.68
C ALA A 84 -11.35 -3.04 12.67
N PRO A 85 -12.33 -3.88 13.12
CA PRO A 85 -12.94 -4.92 12.26
C PRO A 85 -13.57 -4.39 10.97
N ASN A 86 -14.17 -3.21 11.02
CA ASN A 86 -14.89 -2.60 9.89
C ASN A 86 -14.11 -1.48 9.22
N LEU A 87 -12.85 -1.28 9.57
CA LEU A 87 -12.02 -0.26 8.96
C LEU A 87 -11.59 -0.70 7.55
N GLY A 88 -11.75 0.18 6.58
CA GLY A 88 -11.24 -0.08 5.23
C GLY A 88 -9.74 -0.32 5.26
N ALA A 89 -9.27 -1.40 4.63
CA ALA A 89 -7.85 -1.70 4.56
C ALA A 89 -7.11 -0.63 3.75
N GLY A 90 -5.93 -0.24 4.21
CA GLY A 90 -5.11 0.75 3.53
C GLY A 90 -3.77 0.95 4.20
N GLY A 91 -2.80 1.45 3.44
CA GLY A 91 -1.49 1.80 3.95
C GLY A 91 -0.87 2.93 3.17
N ALA A 92 0.23 3.44 3.67
CA ALA A 92 1.09 4.38 2.97
C ALA A 92 2.50 4.30 3.52
N THR A 93 3.47 4.14 2.65
CA THR A 93 4.89 4.19 2.97
C THR A 93 5.51 5.44 2.35
N SER A 94 6.24 6.20 3.16
CA SER A 94 6.94 7.40 2.73
C SER A 94 8.43 7.29 3.03
N PHE A 95 9.25 7.81 2.13
CA PHE A 95 10.69 7.89 2.25
C PHE A 95 11.24 8.97 1.31
N VAL A 96 12.50 9.33 1.51
CA VAL A 96 13.19 10.33 0.72
C VAL A 96 14.35 9.69 -0.03
N PHE A 97 14.49 10.02 -1.31
CA PHE A 97 15.70 9.72 -2.09
C PHE A 97 16.59 10.96 -2.15
N ASP A 98 17.85 10.81 -1.79
CA ASP A 98 18.86 11.84 -1.99
C ASP A 98 20.19 11.19 -2.34
N ARG A 99 20.76 11.55 -3.49
CA ARG A 99 22.09 11.08 -3.98
C ARG A 99 22.28 9.57 -3.95
N GLY A 100 21.23 8.82 -4.28
CA GLY A 100 21.27 7.34 -4.25
C GLY A 100 21.12 6.74 -2.84
N GLU A 101 20.80 7.54 -1.85
CA GLU A 101 20.43 7.10 -0.49
C GLU A 101 18.93 7.14 -0.31
N VAL A 102 18.40 6.27 0.58
CA VAL A 102 16.99 6.24 0.96
C VAL A 102 16.89 6.31 2.47
N PHE A 103 16.12 7.27 2.97
CA PHE A 103 16.00 7.54 4.40
C PHE A 103 14.65 8.20 4.74
N ASN A 104 14.44 8.56 6.03
CA ASN A 104 13.21 9.13 6.56
C ASN A 104 11.98 8.26 6.28
N TRP A 105 12.15 6.97 6.57
CA TRP A 105 11.08 5.99 6.47
C TRP A 105 9.95 6.31 7.42
N THR A 106 8.71 6.26 6.94
CA THR A 106 7.49 6.24 7.76
C THR A 106 6.46 5.34 7.09
N MET A 107 5.66 4.66 7.90
CA MET A 107 4.60 3.79 7.39
C MET A 107 3.34 3.96 8.23
N THR A 108 2.20 4.06 7.58
CA THR A 108 0.88 3.99 8.21
C THR A 108 0.11 2.83 7.60
N ILE A 109 -0.57 2.05 8.44
CA ILE A 109 -1.38 0.91 8.01
C ILE A 109 -2.71 0.93 8.74
N GLN A 110 -3.78 0.56 8.06
CA GLN A 110 -5.12 0.48 8.65
C GLN A 110 -5.93 -0.68 8.10
N GLY A 111 -6.90 -1.16 8.88
CA GLY A 111 -7.81 -2.23 8.49
C GLY A 111 -8.19 -3.15 9.64
N SER A 112 -8.82 -4.29 9.34
CA SER A 112 -8.85 -5.40 10.29
C SER A 112 -7.45 -5.98 10.48
N GLU A 113 -7.20 -6.59 11.62
CA GLU A 113 -5.90 -7.19 11.91
C GLU A 113 -5.46 -8.20 10.83
N GLU A 114 -6.37 -9.07 10.41
CA GLU A 114 -6.13 -10.06 9.37
C GLU A 114 -5.68 -9.38 8.06
N ARG A 115 -6.42 -8.37 7.58
CA ARG A 115 -6.10 -7.68 6.34
C ARG A 115 -4.82 -6.84 6.41
N ILE A 116 -4.49 -6.33 7.60
CA ILE A 116 -3.21 -5.68 7.80
C ILE A 116 -2.08 -6.69 7.62
N LEU A 117 -2.16 -7.85 8.27
CA LEU A 117 -1.08 -8.82 8.28
C LEU A 117 -0.92 -9.55 6.95
N ASP A 118 -2.01 -9.87 6.24
CA ASP A 118 -1.96 -10.69 5.01
C ASP A 118 -1.91 -9.89 3.71
N SER A 119 -2.22 -8.60 3.73
CA SER A 119 -2.32 -7.79 2.52
C SER A 119 -1.62 -6.43 2.64
N VAL A 120 -2.01 -5.59 3.62
CA VAL A 120 -1.50 -4.22 3.69
C VAL A 120 -0.01 -4.20 4.03
N LEU A 121 0.39 -4.94 5.06
CA LEU A 121 1.79 -4.95 5.52
C LEU A 121 2.76 -5.48 4.47
N PRO A 122 2.55 -6.66 3.83
CA PRO A 122 3.46 -7.12 2.78
C PRO A 122 3.49 -6.18 1.56
N HIS A 123 2.39 -5.52 1.21
CA HIS A 123 2.37 -4.49 0.17
C HIS A 123 3.30 -3.33 0.53
N GLU A 124 3.12 -2.72 1.70
CA GLU A 124 3.92 -1.58 2.16
C GLU A 124 5.40 -1.95 2.37
N ILE A 125 5.69 -3.15 2.86
CA ILE A 125 7.06 -3.65 2.97
C ILE A 125 7.71 -3.82 1.60
N THR A 126 6.97 -4.25 0.57
CA THR A 126 7.52 -4.38 -0.79
C THR A 126 7.99 -3.02 -1.33
N HIS A 127 7.27 -1.93 -1.06
CA HIS A 127 7.76 -0.57 -1.37
C HIS A 127 9.10 -0.27 -0.71
N THR A 128 9.30 -0.68 0.54
CA THR A 128 10.60 -0.47 1.21
C THR A 128 11.72 -1.32 0.62
N VAL A 129 11.41 -2.54 0.20
CA VAL A 129 12.37 -3.41 -0.49
C VAL A 129 12.80 -2.78 -1.81
N PHE A 130 11.86 -2.32 -2.62
CA PHE A 130 12.17 -1.70 -3.90
C PHE A 130 12.91 -0.36 -3.75
N ALA A 131 12.46 0.49 -2.83
CA ALA A 131 13.16 1.74 -2.57
C ALA A 131 14.61 1.51 -2.12
N SER A 132 14.84 0.52 -1.24
CA SER A 132 16.19 0.13 -0.79
C SER A 132 17.05 -0.45 -1.91
N HIS A 133 16.43 -1.20 -2.84
CA HIS A 133 17.13 -1.83 -3.96
C HIS A 133 17.45 -0.86 -5.08
N PHE A 134 16.45 -0.14 -5.60
CA PHE A 134 16.60 0.73 -6.77
C PHE A 134 17.20 2.11 -6.42
N ARG A 135 17.03 2.59 -5.19
CA ARG A 135 17.51 3.89 -4.69
C ARG A 135 17.10 5.09 -5.54
N GLN A 136 16.03 4.94 -6.28
CA GLN A 136 15.38 5.95 -7.11
C GLN A 136 13.89 5.65 -7.25
N PRO A 137 13.05 6.64 -7.62
CA PRO A 137 11.62 6.42 -7.84
C PRO A 137 11.37 5.45 -9.00
N LEU A 138 10.47 4.50 -8.79
CA LEU A 138 9.98 3.61 -9.85
C LEU A 138 8.79 4.22 -10.59
N PRO A 139 8.54 3.82 -11.85
CA PRO A 139 7.27 4.07 -12.50
C PRO A 139 6.12 3.49 -11.67
N ARG A 140 5.01 4.24 -11.55
CA ARG A 140 3.90 3.88 -10.67
C ARG A 140 3.30 2.51 -10.99
N TRP A 141 3.17 2.19 -12.28
CA TRP A 141 2.65 0.89 -12.70
C TRP A 141 3.54 -0.27 -12.22
N ALA A 142 4.86 -0.07 -12.19
CA ALA A 142 5.81 -1.12 -11.81
C ALA A 142 5.86 -1.31 -10.29
N ASP A 143 5.87 -0.22 -9.54
CA ASP A 143 5.91 -0.20 -8.09
C ASP A 143 4.62 -0.79 -7.49
N GLU A 144 3.50 -0.12 -7.72
CA GLU A 144 2.19 -0.51 -7.20
C GLU A 144 1.74 -1.87 -7.73
N GLY A 145 2.03 -2.14 -9.02
CA GLY A 145 1.68 -3.41 -9.64
C GLY A 145 2.36 -4.59 -8.97
N ALA A 146 3.65 -4.49 -8.71
CA ALA A 146 4.40 -5.55 -8.04
C ALA A 146 4.00 -5.69 -6.56
N CYS A 147 3.83 -4.58 -5.83
CA CYS A 147 3.38 -4.59 -4.44
C CYS A 147 2.01 -5.29 -4.29
N THR A 148 1.09 -5.09 -5.23
CA THR A 148 -0.20 -5.79 -5.24
C THR A 148 -0.07 -7.31 -5.45
N THR A 149 0.99 -7.79 -6.11
CA THR A 149 1.15 -9.24 -6.34
C THR A 149 1.42 -10.05 -5.07
N VAL A 150 1.82 -9.45 -3.99
CA VAL A 150 2.08 -10.09 -2.69
C VAL A 150 0.90 -10.05 -1.72
N GLU A 151 -0.17 -9.36 -2.08
CA GLU A 151 -1.39 -9.28 -1.28
C GLU A 151 -2.17 -10.60 -1.27
N HIS A 152 -3.11 -10.73 -0.32
CA HIS A 152 -4.00 -11.88 -0.23
C HIS A 152 -4.78 -12.12 -1.55
N PRO A 153 -5.06 -13.38 -1.93
CA PRO A 153 -5.76 -13.71 -3.19
C PRO A 153 -7.08 -12.96 -3.41
N VAL A 154 -7.82 -12.66 -2.35
CA VAL A 154 -9.10 -11.90 -2.43
C VAL A 154 -8.88 -10.48 -2.96
N GLU A 155 -7.83 -9.79 -2.49
CA GLU A 155 -7.50 -8.45 -2.97
C GLU A 155 -7.03 -8.48 -4.43
N ARG A 156 -6.17 -9.43 -4.76
CA ARG A 156 -5.71 -9.63 -6.14
C ARG A 156 -6.86 -9.94 -7.09
N ALA A 157 -7.84 -10.75 -6.67
CA ALA A 157 -9.05 -11.02 -7.45
C ALA A 157 -9.91 -9.76 -7.64
N ARG A 158 -9.96 -8.88 -6.64
CA ARG A 158 -10.63 -7.57 -6.74
C ARG A 158 -9.97 -6.69 -7.79
N GLN A 159 -8.63 -6.60 -7.80
CA GLN A 159 -7.88 -5.86 -8.83
C GLN A 159 -8.17 -6.41 -10.23
N HIS A 160 -8.20 -7.72 -10.38
CA HIS A 160 -8.52 -8.34 -11.66
C HIS A 160 -9.94 -8.00 -12.15
N ARG A 161 -10.96 -8.05 -11.26
CA ARG A 161 -12.33 -7.65 -11.64
C ARG A 161 -12.41 -6.19 -12.08
N MET A 162 -11.71 -5.30 -11.38
CA MET A 162 -11.65 -3.88 -11.77
C MET A 162 -10.96 -3.69 -13.12
N LEU A 163 -9.88 -4.44 -13.40
CA LEU A 163 -9.22 -4.40 -14.71
C LEU A 163 -10.20 -4.73 -15.84
N ILE A 164 -10.93 -5.85 -15.73
CA ILE A 164 -11.88 -6.27 -16.75
C ILE A 164 -12.93 -5.18 -16.99
N GLU A 165 -13.45 -4.57 -15.92
CA GLU A 165 -14.40 -3.46 -16.03
C GLU A 165 -13.78 -2.25 -16.72
N PHE A 166 -12.55 -1.87 -16.39
CA PHE A 166 -11.88 -0.73 -17.01
C PHE A 166 -11.57 -0.95 -18.50
N LEU A 167 -11.14 -2.15 -18.87
CA LEU A 167 -10.93 -2.51 -20.27
C LEU A 167 -12.25 -2.49 -21.07
N ARG A 168 -13.34 -3.01 -20.49
CA ARG A 168 -14.65 -3.04 -21.11
C ARG A 168 -15.26 -1.64 -21.31
N THR A 169 -14.97 -0.71 -20.41
CA THR A 169 -15.50 0.67 -20.42
C THR A 169 -14.55 1.68 -21.08
N GLY A 170 -13.50 1.22 -21.78
CA GLY A 170 -12.55 2.10 -22.46
C GLY A 170 -11.66 2.94 -21.55
N ARG A 171 -11.54 2.56 -20.26
CA ARG A 171 -10.69 3.24 -19.26
C ARG A 171 -9.30 2.60 -19.12
N GLY A 172 -8.94 1.69 -20.02
CA GLY A 172 -7.59 1.16 -20.11
C GLY A 172 -6.60 2.23 -20.55
N ILE A 173 -5.38 2.18 -20.02
CA ILE A 173 -4.30 3.11 -20.34
C ILE A 173 -3.38 2.46 -21.37
N ALA A 174 -3.06 3.15 -22.44
CA ALA A 174 -2.09 2.67 -23.43
C ALA A 174 -0.71 2.50 -22.79
N PHE A 175 0.00 1.40 -23.09
CA PHE A 175 1.31 1.14 -22.46
C PHE A 175 2.34 2.24 -22.69
N PRO A 176 2.47 2.86 -23.89
CA PRO A 176 3.38 3.99 -24.05
C PRO A 176 3.08 5.15 -23.09
N GLU A 177 1.82 5.45 -22.83
CA GLU A 177 1.38 6.47 -21.88
C GLU A 177 1.67 6.00 -20.42
N MET A 178 1.27 4.77 -20.06
CA MET A 178 1.45 4.21 -18.74
C MET A 178 2.93 4.13 -18.32
N PHE A 179 3.82 3.77 -19.24
CA PHE A 179 5.26 3.67 -19.01
C PHE A 179 5.94 5.04 -18.90
N ALA A 180 5.42 6.05 -19.61
CA ALA A 180 5.90 7.42 -19.55
C ALA A 180 5.37 8.19 -18.33
N MET A 181 4.39 7.65 -17.60
CA MET A 181 3.68 8.34 -16.52
C MET A 181 4.57 8.55 -15.31
N ARG A 182 4.83 9.80 -14.97
CA ARG A 182 5.63 10.20 -13.81
C ARG A 182 4.77 10.52 -12.58
N GLU A 183 3.59 11.07 -12.82
CA GLU A 183 2.63 11.48 -11.80
C GLU A 183 1.41 10.56 -11.80
N TYR A 184 0.65 10.58 -10.71
CA TYR A 184 -0.62 9.85 -10.68
C TYR A 184 -1.66 10.57 -11.52
N PRO A 185 -2.41 9.86 -12.40
CA PRO A 185 -3.54 10.44 -13.08
C PRO A 185 -4.67 10.76 -12.10
N ALA A 186 -5.58 11.67 -12.48
CA ALA A 186 -6.74 11.99 -11.64
C ALA A 186 -7.61 10.75 -11.34
N ASP A 187 -7.75 9.86 -12.32
CA ASP A 187 -8.37 8.53 -12.16
C ASP A 187 -7.26 7.47 -12.00
N VAL A 188 -6.86 7.20 -10.78
CA VAL A 188 -5.73 6.32 -10.46
C VAL A 188 -6.05 4.82 -10.52
N LEU A 189 -7.33 4.42 -10.39
CA LEU A 189 -7.69 3.01 -10.26
C LEU A 189 -7.36 2.17 -11.49
N PRO A 190 -7.54 2.65 -12.74
CA PRO A 190 -7.08 1.93 -13.92
C PRO A 190 -5.57 1.65 -13.90
N LEU A 191 -4.75 2.62 -13.47
CA LEU A 191 -3.30 2.45 -13.34
C LEU A 191 -2.94 1.32 -12.38
N TYR A 192 -3.58 1.25 -11.21
CA TYR A 192 -3.34 0.19 -10.24
C TYR A 192 -3.76 -1.19 -10.75
N ALA A 193 -4.99 -1.30 -11.26
CA ALA A 193 -5.51 -2.57 -11.76
C ALA A 193 -4.71 -3.10 -12.96
N GLN A 194 -4.33 -2.20 -13.86
CA GLN A 194 -3.54 -2.53 -15.06
C GLN A 194 -2.08 -2.80 -14.71
N GLY A 195 -1.48 -2.01 -13.80
CA GLY A 195 -0.14 -2.23 -13.28
C GLY A 195 0.00 -3.58 -12.57
N TYR A 196 -0.96 -3.94 -11.71
CA TYR A 196 -1.01 -5.28 -11.10
C TYR A 196 -1.06 -6.39 -12.15
N SER A 197 -1.96 -6.27 -13.12
CA SER A 197 -2.12 -7.30 -14.15
C SER A 197 -0.88 -7.45 -15.02
N LEU A 198 -0.22 -6.34 -15.38
CA LEU A 198 1.03 -6.37 -16.15
C LEU A 198 2.19 -6.92 -15.32
N ALA A 199 2.34 -6.49 -14.08
CA ALA A 199 3.37 -7.03 -13.18
C ALA A 199 3.21 -8.56 -13.01
N ARG A 200 1.99 -9.03 -12.75
CA ARG A 200 1.65 -10.45 -12.69
C ARG A 200 2.03 -11.18 -13.98
N TYR A 201 1.64 -10.64 -15.14
CA TYR A 201 1.95 -11.22 -16.46
C TYR A 201 3.45 -11.40 -16.69
N LEU A 202 4.25 -10.42 -16.32
CA LEU A 202 5.70 -10.45 -16.46
C LEU A 202 6.36 -11.40 -15.45
N ILE A 203 5.90 -11.39 -14.20
CA ILE A 203 6.40 -12.26 -13.13
C ILE A 203 6.09 -13.74 -13.42
N GLU A 204 4.90 -14.06 -13.89
CA GLU A 204 4.55 -15.44 -14.26
C GLU A 204 5.40 -15.98 -15.41
N ARG A 205 5.93 -15.11 -16.28
CA ARG A 205 6.81 -15.48 -17.40
C ARG A 205 8.30 -15.56 -17.06
N GLY A 206 8.76 -14.79 -16.09
CA GLY A 206 10.20 -14.67 -15.84
C GLY A 206 10.61 -14.75 -14.37
N GLY A 207 9.64 -14.83 -13.46
CA GLY A 207 9.90 -14.74 -12.02
C GLY A 207 10.16 -13.31 -11.52
N ARG A 208 10.14 -13.17 -10.19
CA ARG A 208 10.30 -11.86 -9.52
C ARG A 208 11.66 -11.21 -9.79
N ARG A 209 12.74 -11.97 -9.76
CA ARG A 209 14.10 -11.45 -9.99
C ARG A 209 14.28 -10.89 -11.39
N ARG A 210 13.72 -11.56 -12.41
CA ARG A 210 13.74 -11.05 -13.79
C ARG A 210 12.91 -9.77 -13.91
N TYR A 211 11.77 -9.69 -13.24
CA TYR A 211 10.98 -8.47 -13.19
C TYR A 211 11.80 -7.31 -12.61
N VAL A 212 12.51 -7.53 -11.50
CA VAL A 212 13.39 -6.51 -10.90
C VAL A 212 14.50 -6.10 -11.85
N ALA A 213 15.18 -7.06 -12.50
CA ALA A 213 16.22 -6.77 -13.47
C ALA A 213 15.69 -5.99 -14.69
N PHE A 214 14.52 -6.35 -15.20
CA PHE A 214 13.83 -5.62 -16.26
C PHE A 214 13.53 -4.16 -15.87
N VAL A 215 12.97 -3.95 -14.68
CA VAL A 215 12.68 -2.60 -14.18
C VAL A 215 13.97 -1.80 -14.00
N GLY A 216 15.02 -2.40 -13.46
CA GLY A 216 16.35 -1.77 -13.32
C GLY A 216 16.92 -1.29 -14.66
N ASP A 217 16.96 -2.18 -15.64
CA ASP A 217 17.48 -1.86 -16.99
C ASP A 217 16.63 -0.78 -17.69
N GLY A 218 15.32 -0.81 -17.51
CA GLY A 218 14.43 0.21 -18.05
C GLY A 218 14.62 1.59 -17.41
N LEU A 219 14.97 1.63 -16.13
CA LEU A 219 15.28 2.87 -15.40
C LEU A 219 16.63 3.46 -15.82
N ASP A 220 17.68 2.61 -15.91
CA ASP A 220 19.03 3.03 -16.20
C ASP A 220 19.18 3.46 -17.66
N GLY A 221 18.66 2.66 -18.59
CA GLY A 221 18.73 2.92 -20.03
C GLY A 221 17.68 3.91 -20.54
N LYS A 222 16.63 4.17 -19.77
CA LYS A 222 15.41 4.92 -20.18
C LYS A 222 14.81 4.39 -21.47
N ASP A 223 15.10 3.15 -21.82
CA ASP A 223 14.65 2.43 -23.01
C ASP A 223 13.94 1.13 -22.61
N TRP A 224 12.64 1.24 -22.44
CA TRP A 224 11.78 0.13 -22.07
C TRP A 224 11.71 -0.95 -23.15
N ALA A 225 11.82 -0.57 -24.45
CA ALA A 225 11.78 -1.53 -25.55
C ALA A 225 13.04 -2.42 -25.54
N ALA A 226 14.23 -1.83 -25.37
CA ALA A 226 15.47 -2.60 -25.24
C ALA A 226 15.46 -3.49 -23.99
N ALA A 227 14.95 -3.01 -22.86
CA ALA A 227 14.82 -3.83 -21.65
C ALA A 227 13.83 -5.00 -21.86
N LEU A 228 12.68 -4.78 -22.51
CA LEU A 228 11.73 -5.84 -22.87
C LEU A 228 12.35 -6.89 -23.78
N GLY A 229 13.10 -6.46 -24.79
CA GLY A 229 13.83 -7.36 -25.69
C GLY A 229 14.77 -8.28 -24.93
N ARG A 230 15.59 -7.71 -24.02
CA ARG A 230 16.55 -8.48 -23.22
C ARG A 230 15.92 -9.48 -22.26
N HIS A 231 14.89 -9.05 -21.53
CA HIS A 231 14.34 -9.85 -20.43
C HIS A 231 13.17 -10.74 -20.84
N TYR A 232 12.42 -10.37 -21.87
CA TYR A 232 11.19 -11.09 -22.25
C TYR A 232 11.10 -11.45 -23.73
N GLY A 233 12.07 -11.05 -24.55
CA GLY A 233 12.04 -11.31 -26.01
C GLY A 233 10.94 -10.55 -26.74
N VAL A 234 10.45 -9.44 -26.18
CA VAL A 234 9.37 -8.62 -26.73
C VAL A 234 9.96 -7.34 -27.32
N GLY A 235 9.65 -7.04 -28.59
CA GLY A 235 10.33 -5.98 -29.33
C GLY A 235 9.98 -4.57 -28.89
N ASP A 236 8.75 -4.31 -28.48
CA ASP A 236 8.27 -2.97 -28.11
C ASP A 236 7.04 -3.01 -27.18
N LEU A 237 6.62 -1.82 -26.72
CA LEU A 237 5.47 -1.66 -25.81
C LEU A 237 4.13 -1.98 -26.49
N ALA A 238 3.99 -1.78 -27.80
CA ALA A 238 2.76 -2.09 -28.52
C ALA A 238 2.57 -3.62 -28.60
N ASN A 239 3.63 -4.35 -28.91
CA ASN A 239 3.64 -5.81 -28.92
C ASN A 239 3.40 -6.37 -27.49
N LEU A 240 4.03 -5.78 -26.47
CA LEU A 240 3.75 -6.15 -25.07
C LEU A 240 2.27 -5.96 -24.74
N GLN A 241 1.68 -4.82 -25.10
CA GLN A 241 0.28 -4.54 -24.83
C GLN A 241 -0.64 -5.55 -25.54
N GLN A 242 -0.37 -5.86 -26.80
CA GLN A 242 -1.17 -6.83 -27.56
C GLN A 242 -1.11 -8.22 -26.94
N THR A 243 0.10 -8.73 -26.63
CA THR A 243 0.28 -10.05 -26.04
C THR A 243 -0.30 -10.15 -24.64
N TRP A 244 -0.23 -9.09 -23.86
CA TRP A 244 -0.87 -8.97 -22.54
C TRP A 244 -2.41 -8.95 -22.66
N LEU A 245 -2.99 -8.15 -23.58
CA LEU A 245 -4.44 -8.13 -23.84
C LEU A 245 -4.97 -9.51 -24.24
N ASP A 246 -4.24 -10.22 -25.09
CA ASP A 246 -4.61 -11.57 -25.52
C ASP A 246 -4.52 -12.59 -24.36
N TRP A 247 -3.56 -12.41 -23.46
CA TRP A 247 -3.48 -13.21 -22.24
C TRP A 247 -4.67 -12.91 -21.29
N VAL A 248 -5.04 -11.63 -21.11
CA VAL A 248 -6.22 -11.24 -20.31
C VAL A 248 -7.50 -11.80 -20.90
N LYS A 249 -7.70 -11.71 -22.22
CA LYS A 249 -8.87 -12.27 -22.93
C LYS A 249 -9.01 -13.77 -22.75
N ARG A 250 -7.90 -14.50 -22.63
CA ARG A 250 -7.90 -15.96 -22.35
C ARG A 250 -8.10 -16.30 -20.87
N GLY A 251 -8.39 -15.35 -20.01
CA GLY A 251 -8.59 -15.57 -18.57
C GLY A 251 -7.31 -15.69 -17.76
N CYS A 252 -6.21 -15.09 -18.23
CA CYS A 252 -4.93 -15.04 -17.54
C CYS A 252 -4.34 -16.43 -17.23
N PRO A 253 -4.21 -17.34 -18.22
CA PRO A 253 -3.70 -18.68 -17.98
C PRO A 253 -2.25 -18.65 -17.48
N ALA A 254 -1.91 -19.57 -16.57
CA ALA A 254 -0.52 -19.79 -16.18
C ALA A 254 0.32 -20.17 -17.41
N PRO A 255 1.60 -19.72 -17.48
CA PRO A 255 2.47 -20.15 -18.58
C PRO A 255 2.68 -21.66 -18.56
N PRO A 256 2.84 -22.32 -19.72
CA PRO A 256 3.21 -23.72 -19.77
C PRO A 256 4.52 -23.96 -19.00
N ALA A 257 4.59 -25.05 -18.23
CA ALA A 257 5.75 -25.38 -17.38
C ALA A 257 7.10 -25.39 -18.13
N ALA A 258 7.09 -25.68 -19.45
CA ALA A 258 8.27 -25.70 -20.31
C ALA A 258 8.89 -24.29 -20.54
N ILE A 259 8.11 -23.21 -20.46
CA ILE A 259 8.63 -21.84 -20.69
C ILE A 259 9.34 -21.32 -19.44
N ALA A 260 8.91 -21.73 -18.25
CA ALA A 260 9.54 -21.32 -17.00
C ALA A 260 10.98 -21.86 -16.82
N ALA A 261 11.30 -22.97 -17.48
CA ALA A 261 12.60 -23.67 -17.36
C ALA A 261 13.67 -23.23 -18.37
N VAL A 262 13.32 -22.54 -19.45
CA VAL A 262 14.21 -22.29 -20.60
C VAL A 262 14.89 -20.90 -20.52
N ILE A 263 14.41 -20.01 -19.68
CA ILE A 263 14.96 -18.65 -19.62
C ILE A 263 16.03 -18.59 -18.53
N PRO A 264 17.32 -18.38 -18.86
CA PRO A 264 18.39 -18.28 -17.85
C PRO A 264 18.08 -17.18 -16.84
N GLU A 265 18.43 -17.43 -15.57
CA GLU A 265 18.32 -16.38 -14.56
C GLU A 265 19.13 -15.16 -14.99
N PRO A 266 18.54 -13.95 -14.98
CA PRO A 266 19.30 -12.74 -15.32
C PRO A 266 20.40 -12.54 -14.30
N ALA A 267 21.57 -12.04 -14.76
CA ALA A 267 22.59 -11.53 -13.87
C ALA A 267 21.93 -10.54 -12.89
N SER A 268 22.25 -10.65 -11.61
CA SER A 268 21.65 -9.79 -10.58
C SER A 268 21.94 -8.32 -10.92
N TRP A 269 20.90 -7.57 -11.25
CA TRP A 269 21.03 -6.12 -11.37
C TRP A 269 21.44 -5.55 -10.01
N SER A 270 22.51 -4.81 -9.96
CA SER A 270 22.95 -4.09 -8.78
C SER A 270 23.07 -2.63 -9.15
N PRO A 271 22.49 -1.69 -8.41
CA PRO A 271 22.69 -0.28 -8.68
C PRO A 271 24.19 0.02 -8.62
N THR A 272 24.68 0.77 -9.59
CA THR A 272 26.09 1.21 -9.62
C THR A 272 26.31 2.12 -8.41
N THR A 273 26.80 1.55 -7.32
CA THR A 273 27.14 2.31 -6.13
C THR A 273 28.47 2.96 -6.33
N ARG A 274 28.51 4.26 -6.56
CA ARG A 274 29.68 5.06 -6.26
C ARG A 274 29.71 5.31 -4.74
N GLY A 275 30.58 4.58 -4.06
CA GLY A 275 30.97 4.88 -2.67
C GLY A 275 30.17 4.12 -1.61
N GLN A 276 30.89 3.43 -0.76
CA GLN A 276 30.46 2.96 0.54
C GLN A 276 30.00 4.16 1.37
N SER A 277 28.93 4.00 2.15
CA SER A 277 28.51 5.02 3.11
C SER A 277 29.67 5.45 3.97
N PRO A 278 30.02 6.75 4.03
CA PRO A 278 30.99 7.21 5.00
C PRO A 278 30.39 7.12 6.42
N ASP A 279 31.25 6.84 7.37
CA ASP A 279 31.02 6.88 8.81
C ASP A 279 30.14 8.05 9.23
N PRO A 280 29.29 7.91 10.25
CA PRO A 280 28.33 8.95 10.67
C PRO A 280 29.03 10.12 11.36
N THR A 281 29.68 10.98 10.62
CA THR A 281 29.99 12.31 11.11
C THR A 281 28.73 13.17 11.13
N PRO A 282 28.48 13.97 12.18
CA PRO A 282 27.26 14.77 12.29
C PRO A 282 27.18 15.80 11.17
N ARG A 283 26.39 15.52 10.14
CA ARG A 283 26.13 16.45 9.03
C ARG A 283 25.08 17.47 9.41
N ARG A 284 25.39 18.73 9.08
CA ARG A 284 24.44 19.87 9.05
C ARG A 284 23.09 19.42 8.46
N GLN A 285 22.01 19.74 9.15
CA GLN A 285 20.66 19.51 8.65
C GLN A 285 20.51 20.12 7.26
N PRO A 286 19.98 19.36 6.28
CA PRO A 286 19.72 19.90 4.94
C PRO A 286 18.67 21.01 5.03
N ASN A 287 18.85 22.05 4.25
CA ASN A 287 17.89 23.15 4.11
C ASN A 287 16.53 22.59 3.63
N PRO A 288 15.43 22.80 4.36
CA PRO A 288 14.12 22.23 4.01
C PRO A 288 13.58 22.68 2.65
N GLN A 289 14.10 23.76 2.07
CA GLN A 289 13.67 24.25 0.75
C GLN A 289 14.22 23.47 -0.46
N ARG A 290 15.15 22.50 -0.26
CA ARG A 290 15.65 21.61 -1.32
C ARG A 290 15.07 20.19 -1.29
N LEU A 291 14.17 19.89 -0.38
CA LEU A 291 13.53 18.59 -0.21
C LEU A 291 12.27 18.44 -1.09
N ALA A 292 12.34 18.87 -2.34
CA ALA A 292 11.19 18.85 -3.25
C ALA A 292 11.03 17.50 -3.98
N THR A 293 11.11 16.36 -3.27
CA THR A 293 10.54 15.10 -3.73
C THR A 293 10.15 14.23 -2.53
N THR A 294 9.34 14.78 -1.64
CA THR A 294 8.61 13.95 -0.69
C THR A 294 7.46 13.32 -1.45
N THR A 295 7.67 12.14 -1.98
CA THR A 295 6.58 11.35 -2.53
C THR A 295 5.84 10.72 -1.37
N SER A 296 4.86 11.44 -0.81
CA SER A 296 3.85 10.83 0.04
C SER A 296 3.06 9.86 -0.84
N ARG A 297 3.31 8.57 -0.66
CA ARG A 297 2.62 7.52 -1.40
C ARG A 297 1.39 7.14 -0.62
N GLN A 298 0.22 7.48 -1.13
CA GLN A 298 -1.02 6.93 -0.63
C GLN A 298 -1.22 5.58 -1.31
N SER A 299 -1.33 4.52 -0.51
CA SER A 299 -1.67 3.18 -0.98
C SER A 299 -3.01 3.20 -1.72
N ILE A 300 -3.16 2.29 -2.67
CA ILE A 300 -4.42 2.02 -3.38
C ILE A 300 -5.61 1.90 -2.43
N TYR A 301 -5.41 1.33 -1.25
CA TYR A 301 -6.46 1.15 -0.24
C TYR A 301 -7.02 2.49 0.27
N VAL A 302 -6.16 3.49 0.49
CA VAL A 302 -6.60 4.85 0.89
C VAL A 302 -7.42 5.50 -0.22
N LEU A 303 -6.99 5.33 -1.47
CA LEU A 303 -7.70 5.87 -2.63
C LEU A 303 -9.06 5.17 -2.85
N GLN A 304 -9.10 3.85 -2.67
CA GLN A 304 -10.34 3.07 -2.75
C GLN A 304 -11.31 3.40 -1.62
N ALA A 305 -10.82 3.54 -0.38
CA ALA A 305 -11.62 3.93 0.77
C ALA A 305 -12.24 5.33 0.58
N ARG A 306 -11.46 6.31 0.12
CA ARG A 306 -11.98 7.65 -0.21
C ARG A 306 -13.02 7.63 -1.32
N ARG A 307 -12.89 6.75 -2.31
CA ARG A 307 -13.89 6.59 -3.36
C ARG A 307 -15.17 5.97 -2.83
N ALA A 308 -15.10 4.92 -2.01
CA ALA A 308 -16.25 4.31 -1.36
C ALA A 308 -17.02 5.34 -0.52
N GLN A 309 -16.34 6.12 0.30
CA GLN A 309 -16.92 7.20 1.09
C GLN A 309 -17.61 8.28 0.22
N ARG A 310 -17.02 8.65 -0.91
CA ARG A 310 -17.65 9.61 -1.85
C ARG A 310 -18.87 9.03 -2.55
N GLN A 311 -18.89 7.73 -2.83
CA GLN A 311 -20.04 7.06 -3.44
C GLN A 311 -21.19 6.91 -2.44
N GLU A 312 -20.91 6.59 -1.17
CA GLU A 312 -21.91 6.58 -0.09
C GLU A 312 -22.49 7.97 0.16
N ALA A 313 -21.66 9.02 0.15
CA ALA A 313 -22.12 10.40 0.31
C ALA A 313 -22.93 10.92 -0.90
N ALA A 314 -22.78 10.32 -2.07
CA ALA A 314 -23.50 10.67 -3.30
C ALA A 314 -24.75 9.80 -3.54
N ALA A 315 -24.95 8.74 -2.73
CA ALA A 315 -26.18 7.92 -2.82
C ALA A 315 -27.38 8.74 -2.37
N PRO A 316 -28.49 8.80 -3.14
CA PRO A 316 -29.71 9.48 -2.69
C PRO A 316 -30.22 8.78 -1.43
N GLY A 317 -30.45 9.56 -0.37
CA GLY A 317 -31.02 9.05 0.88
C GLY A 317 -32.32 8.30 0.62
N PRO A 318 -32.75 7.37 1.52
CA PRO A 318 -33.96 6.60 1.35
C PRO A 318 -35.14 7.57 1.23
N GLY A 319 -35.68 7.64 0.00
CA GLY A 319 -36.81 8.50 -0.30
C GLY A 319 -37.96 8.20 0.63
N THR A 320 -38.44 9.21 1.34
CA THR A 320 -39.72 9.16 2.05
C THR A 320 -40.82 8.79 1.07
N ALA A 321 -41.24 7.53 1.15
CA ALA A 321 -42.39 7.05 0.40
C ALA A 321 -43.60 7.96 0.73
N GLY A 322 -44.00 8.78 -0.23
CA GLY A 322 -45.18 9.64 -0.13
C GLY A 322 -46.44 8.78 0.07
N VAL A 323 -47.10 8.99 1.18
CA VAL A 323 -48.40 8.40 1.48
C VAL A 323 -49.40 8.90 0.43
N PRO A 324 -50.15 8.04 -0.28
CA PRO A 324 -51.16 8.49 -1.23
C PRO A 324 -52.33 9.09 -0.49
N VAL A 325 -52.59 10.38 -0.71
CA VAL A 325 -53.79 11.07 -0.23
C VAL A 325 -54.94 10.66 -1.14
N THR A 326 -55.82 9.79 -0.66
CA THR A 326 -57.15 9.52 -1.26
C THR A 326 -58.05 10.71 -1.03
N ARG A 327 -58.37 11.46 -2.08
CA ARG A 327 -59.54 12.40 -2.08
C ARG A 327 -60.84 11.63 -2.33
N ARG A 328 -61.77 11.78 -1.42
CA ARG A 328 -63.21 11.52 -1.63
C ARG A 328 -63.85 12.68 -2.38
#